data_e72f8a84abe4d26e24c128f7dccf6385
#
_entry.id   e72f8a84abe4d26e24c128f7dccf6385
#
_cell.length_a   1.000
_cell.length_b   1.000
_cell.length_c   1.000
_cell.angle_alpha   90.00
_cell.angle_beta   90.00
_cell.angle_gamma   90.00
#
_symmetry.space_group_name_H-M   'P 1'
#
loop_
_entity.id
_entity.type
_entity.pdbx_description
1 polymer ?
#
loop_
_entity_poly.entity_id
_entity_poly.type
_entity_poly.pdbx_seq_one_letter_code
_entity_poly.pdbx_strand_id
1 'polypeptide(L)'
;MENICIPFGGLPNECTADLCILSSAYMRVAISTLGATIVCVYTPDRNGVWADIALGFDTPADYLEKPGCLGATIGRYAGRIANGAFPLNGHMVKLATNRGCHTIHGGPEGFHRRLWSVCSQSETRLELRLYSPDGDQGFPGALTVRAVFALQNNTLTLETTAISDADTVCSLTNHVYWNLAGHDSGTIDGQLLYVRSDEYLETDGDTIPTGHRLSLAGTCLDFRKPVFLRGLEADHTFLLPWDNGFHTVGQIQDPGSGRWMELSTDLPSVQVYTGDHLPQGMRGKSGAIYGPRSGVCLEPQFFPDSPNHTDFPNTLLRKGCKSRHKICWKFGTDTEKIP
;
A
#
# COMPACT_ATOMS: atom_id res chain seq x y z
N MET A 1 17.21 14.04 -23.48
CA MET A 1 16.33 13.74 -22.31
C MET A 1 17.14 12.79 -21.45
N GLU A 2 17.58 13.23 -20.28
CA GLU A 2 18.28 12.35 -19.34
C GLU A 2 17.36 11.21 -18.94
N ASN A 3 17.91 9.98 -18.90
CA ASN A 3 17.21 8.82 -18.39
C ASN A 3 16.88 9.04 -16.91
N ILE A 4 15.60 9.24 -16.62
CA ILE A 4 15.10 9.45 -15.25
C ILE A 4 15.00 8.10 -14.49
N CYS A 5 15.11 6.95 -15.19
CA CYS A 5 15.30 5.63 -14.62
C CYS A 5 16.78 5.22 -14.68
N ILE A 6 17.29 4.76 -13.56
CA ILE A 6 18.64 4.25 -13.37
C ILE A 6 18.58 2.78 -12.93
N PRO A 7 19.59 1.95 -13.22
CA PRO A 7 19.64 0.59 -12.70
C PRO A 7 19.56 0.58 -11.18
N PHE A 8 18.61 -0.18 -10.63
CA PHE A 8 18.47 -0.39 -9.18
C PHE A 8 19.27 -1.61 -8.73
N GLY A 9 19.32 -2.64 -9.57
CA GLY A 9 20.11 -3.86 -9.32
C GLY A 9 19.61 -5.08 -10.08
N GLY A 10 20.42 -6.14 -10.08
CA GLY A 10 20.10 -7.42 -10.69
C GLY A 10 19.05 -8.20 -9.91
N LEU A 11 18.29 -9.03 -10.62
CA LEU A 11 17.33 -10.00 -10.11
C LEU A 11 17.84 -11.43 -10.38
N PRO A 12 17.38 -12.47 -9.65
CA PRO A 12 17.84 -13.86 -9.83
C PRO A 12 17.68 -14.44 -11.24
N ASN A 13 16.78 -13.89 -12.05
CA ASN A 13 16.50 -14.31 -13.44
C ASN A 13 17.30 -13.52 -14.50
N GLU A 14 18.44 -12.94 -14.14
CA GLU A 14 19.30 -12.10 -14.99
C GLU A 14 18.64 -10.79 -15.48
N CYS A 15 17.41 -10.48 -15.06
CA CYS A 15 16.78 -9.19 -15.30
C CYS A 15 17.35 -8.13 -14.37
N THR A 16 17.19 -6.86 -14.74
CA THR A 16 17.53 -5.71 -13.90
C THR A 16 16.26 -4.96 -13.53
N ALA A 17 16.10 -4.65 -12.25
CA ALA A 17 15.11 -3.68 -11.81
C ALA A 17 15.67 -2.27 -11.97
N ASP A 18 14.82 -1.34 -12.39
CA ASP A 18 15.16 0.08 -12.48
C ASP A 18 14.56 0.85 -11.31
N LEU A 19 15.19 1.97 -10.98
CA LEU A 19 14.71 2.97 -10.04
C LEU A 19 14.38 4.24 -10.81
N CYS A 20 13.11 4.60 -10.90
CA CYS A 20 12.59 5.74 -11.61
C CYS A 20 12.35 6.90 -10.63
N ILE A 21 12.91 8.07 -10.93
CA ILE A 21 12.86 9.24 -10.04
C ILE A 21 11.81 10.22 -10.56
N LEU A 22 10.90 10.62 -9.67
CA LEU A 22 9.99 11.75 -9.88
C LEU A 22 10.41 12.90 -8.98
N SER A 23 10.35 14.13 -9.47
CA SER A 23 10.78 15.32 -8.75
C SER A 23 9.83 16.49 -8.93
N SER A 24 9.67 17.27 -7.87
CA SER A 24 9.05 18.59 -7.87
C SER A 24 9.87 19.55 -7.00
N ALA A 25 9.44 20.80 -6.87
CA ALA A 25 10.08 21.73 -5.93
C ALA A 25 9.89 21.33 -4.46
N TYR A 26 8.92 20.45 -4.16
CA TYR A 26 8.47 20.12 -2.80
C TYR A 26 8.81 18.71 -2.37
N MET A 27 9.08 17.80 -3.29
CA MET A 27 9.37 16.40 -2.95
C MET A 27 10.08 15.66 -4.08
N ARG A 28 10.75 14.56 -3.70
CA ARG A 28 11.35 13.59 -4.62
C ARG A 28 10.86 12.19 -4.24
N VAL A 29 10.54 11.40 -5.25
CA VAL A 29 10.02 10.04 -5.07
C VAL A 29 10.81 9.09 -5.96
N ALA A 30 11.33 8.01 -5.39
CA ALA A 30 11.97 6.94 -6.13
C ALA A 30 11.05 5.71 -6.17
N ILE A 31 10.79 5.19 -7.36
CA ILE A 31 9.89 4.06 -7.60
C ILE A 31 10.64 2.99 -8.36
N SER A 32 10.69 1.78 -7.80
CA SER A 32 11.30 0.62 -8.47
C SER A 32 10.33 -0.04 -9.44
N THR A 33 10.85 -0.54 -10.56
CA THR A 33 10.08 -1.41 -11.46
C THR A 33 9.82 -2.79 -10.87
N LEU A 34 10.57 -3.25 -9.86
CA LEU A 34 10.19 -4.42 -9.06
C LEU A 34 9.03 -4.05 -8.13
N GLY A 35 7.89 -4.71 -8.29
CA GLY A 35 6.71 -4.51 -7.47
C GLY A 35 6.00 -3.16 -7.68
N ALA A 36 6.39 -2.33 -8.64
CA ALA A 36 5.98 -0.93 -8.74
C ALA A 36 6.07 -0.25 -7.35
N THR A 37 7.25 -0.39 -6.73
CA THR A 37 7.50 -0.14 -5.31
C THR A 37 7.94 1.31 -5.08
N ILE A 38 7.27 2.03 -4.18
CA ILE A 38 7.76 3.31 -3.63
C ILE A 38 8.95 2.99 -2.71
N VAL A 39 10.16 3.34 -3.17
CA VAL A 39 11.41 3.06 -2.44
C VAL A 39 11.77 4.19 -1.49
N CYS A 40 11.64 5.45 -1.96
CA CYS A 40 11.96 6.64 -1.20
C CYS A 40 10.91 7.73 -1.42
N VAL A 41 10.63 8.50 -0.37
CA VAL A 41 9.84 9.73 -0.45
C VAL A 41 10.55 10.79 0.38
N TYR A 42 11.20 11.74 -0.29
CA TYR A 42 11.87 12.85 0.36
C TYR A 42 10.96 14.08 0.44
N THR A 43 10.80 14.63 1.64
CA THR A 43 10.07 15.88 1.90
C THR A 43 10.84 16.76 2.90
N PRO A 44 10.74 18.10 2.82
CA PRO A 44 11.33 18.98 3.83
C PRO A 44 10.52 18.93 5.14
N ASP A 45 11.20 19.18 6.26
CA ASP A 45 10.57 19.48 7.54
C ASP A 45 10.23 20.99 7.66
N ARG A 46 9.74 21.43 8.83
CA ARG A 46 9.44 22.84 9.13
C ARG A 46 10.64 23.78 9.00
N ASN A 47 11.86 23.28 9.07
CA ASN A 47 13.11 24.02 8.95
C ASN A 47 13.71 23.93 7.54
N GLY A 48 13.04 23.24 6.60
CA GLY A 48 13.52 22.98 5.26
C GLY A 48 14.53 21.83 5.15
N VAL A 49 14.72 21.03 6.21
CA VAL A 49 15.62 19.86 6.19
C VAL A 49 14.91 18.68 5.53
N TRP A 50 15.48 18.19 4.45
CA TRP A 50 14.93 17.04 3.69
C TRP A 50 15.24 15.72 4.38
N ALA A 51 14.23 14.85 4.48
CA ALA A 51 14.41 13.47 4.92
C ALA A 51 13.54 12.52 4.07
N ASP A 52 14.03 11.30 3.92
CA ASP A 52 13.24 10.18 3.38
C ASP A 52 12.30 9.66 4.47
N ILE A 53 11.01 9.63 4.19
CA ILE A 53 9.96 9.29 5.15
C ILE A 53 9.29 7.94 4.88
N ALA A 54 9.79 7.17 3.91
CA ALA A 54 9.30 5.84 3.59
C ALA A 54 10.32 4.77 3.97
N LEU A 55 9.92 3.69 4.65
CA LEU A 55 10.80 2.53 4.86
C LEU A 55 11.03 1.81 3.53
N GLY A 56 12.21 1.18 3.39
CA GLY A 56 12.57 0.43 2.18
C GLY A 56 13.95 -0.21 2.27
N PHE A 57 14.44 -0.71 1.14
CA PHE A 57 15.73 -1.38 1.03
C PHE A 57 16.58 -0.77 -0.08
N ASP A 58 17.90 -1.01 -0.01
CA ASP A 58 18.88 -0.48 -0.97
C ASP A 58 18.98 -1.31 -2.24
N THR A 59 18.49 -2.55 -2.25
CA THR A 59 18.61 -3.47 -3.39
C THR A 59 17.30 -4.19 -3.70
N PRO A 60 17.04 -4.54 -4.98
CA PRO A 60 15.85 -5.33 -5.32
C PRO A 60 15.89 -6.74 -4.74
N ALA A 61 17.07 -7.32 -4.49
CA ALA A 61 17.21 -8.61 -3.83
C ALA A 61 16.61 -8.58 -2.41
N ASP A 62 16.88 -7.51 -1.66
CA ASP A 62 16.32 -7.33 -0.32
C ASP A 62 14.78 -7.30 -0.34
N TYR A 63 14.16 -6.71 -1.37
CA TYR A 63 12.70 -6.72 -1.52
C TYR A 63 12.13 -8.11 -1.81
N LEU A 64 12.90 -8.99 -2.43
CA LEU A 64 12.49 -10.38 -2.69
C LEU A 64 12.72 -11.30 -1.49
N GLU A 65 13.73 -11.03 -0.67
CA GLU A 65 14.16 -11.92 0.43
C GLU A 65 13.55 -11.53 1.77
N LYS A 66 13.39 -10.22 2.03
CA LYS A 66 12.92 -9.72 3.33
C LYS A 66 11.40 -9.56 3.35
N PRO A 67 10.76 -9.80 4.51
CA PRO A 67 9.32 -9.68 4.65
C PRO A 67 8.85 -8.21 4.66
N GLY A 68 7.52 -8.02 4.59
CA GLY A 68 6.85 -6.75 4.85
C GLY A 68 6.33 -6.03 3.61
N CYS A 69 6.67 -6.47 2.40
CA CYS A 69 6.19 -5.84 1.14
C CYS A 69 6.38 -4.32 1.10
N LEU A 70 7.47 -3.81 1.72
CA LEU A 70 7.70 -2.38 1.94
C LEU A 70 7.53 -1.57 0.65
N GLY A 71 6.58 -0.62 0.64
CA GLY A 71 6.33 0.29 -0.47
C GLY A 71 5.73 -0.33 -1.73
N ALA A 72 5.54 -1.64 -1.79
CA ALA A 72 5.14 -2.34 -3.00
C ALA A 72 3.66 -2.12 -3.37
N THR A 73 3.38 -2.17 -4.67
CA THR A 73 2.00 -2.27 -5.19
C THR A 73 1.53 -3.72 -5.05
N ILE A 74 0.45 -3.90 -4.30
CA ILE A 74 -0.11 -5.20 -3.94
C ILE A 74 -1.23 -5.59 -4.89
N GLY A 75 -1.22 -6.85 -5.29
CA GLY A 75 -2.21 -7.49 -6.15
C GLY A 75 -1.85 -8.97 -6.43
N ARG A 76 -2.77 -9.78 -7.05
CA ARG A 76 -4.03 -9.39 -7.69
C ARG A 76 -5.08 -8.97 -6.66
N TYR A 77 -4.96 -9.43 -5.39
CA TYR A 77 -5.88 -9.13 -4.31
C TYR A 77 -5.12 -8.69 -3.06
N ALA A 78 -5.34 -7.45 -2.62
CA ALA A 78 -4.80 -6.91 -1.37
C ALA A 78 -5.54 -7.47 -0.16
N GLY A 79 -4.81 -7.69 0.93
CA GLY A 79 -5.36 -8.35 2.11
C GLY A 79 -5.50 -9.86 1.92
N ARG A 80 -6.30 -10.50 2.79
CA ARG A 80 -6.44 -11.96 2.85
C ARG A 80 -7.64 -12.46 2.06
N ILE A 81 -7.54 -13.71 1.57
CA ILE A 81 -8.66 -14.54 1.10
C ILE A 81 -8.63 -15.83 1.91
N ALA A 82 -9.71 -16.09 2.65
CA ALA A 82 -9.86 -17.23 3.53
C ALA A 82 -9.71 -18.57 2.77
N ASN A 83 -8.95 -19.51 3.37
CA ASN A 83 -8.71 -20.85 2.82
C ASN A 83 -8.15 -20.87 1.38
N GLY A 84 -7.59 -19.75 0.92
CA GLY A 84 -7.11 -19.63 -0.45
C GLY A 84 -8.19 -19.96 -1.49
N ALA A 85 -9.45 -19.62 -1.22
CA ALA A 85 -10.55 -20.00 -2.12
C ALA A 85 -11.70 -18.99 -2.06
N PHE A 86 -12.43 -18.86 -3.18
CA PHE A 86 -13.63 -18.02 -3.26
C PHE A 86 -14.58 -18.51 -4.37
N PRO A 87 -15.91 -18.28 -4.24
CA PRO A 87 -16.87 -18.62 -5.28
C PRO A 87 -16.83 -17.62 -6.44
N LEU A 88 -16.84 -18.12 -7.68
CA LEU A 88 -16.94 -17.30 -8.89
C LEU A 88 -17.77 -18.05 -9.94
N ASN A 89 -18.84 -17.42 -10.44
CA ASN A 89 -19.71 -17.98 -11.50
C ASN A 89 -20.17 -19.43 -11.22
N GLY A 90 -20.49 -19.75 -9.96
CA GLY A 90 -20.98 -21.08 -9.55
C GLY A 90 -19.88 -22.13 -9.33
N HIS A 91 -18.62 -21.76 -9.45
CA HIS A 91 -17.47 -22.63 -9.20
C HIS A 91 -16.60 -22.09 -8.06
N MET A 92 -15.93 -23.00 -7.35
CA MET A 92 -14.95 -22.61 -6.33
C MET A 92 -13.58 -22.44 -6.99
N VAL A 93 -13.05 -21.22 -6.99
CA VAL A 93 -11.68 -20.89 -7.40
C VAL A 93 -10.75 -21.21 -6.24
N LYS A 94 -9.60 -21.85 -6.54
CA LYS A 94 -8.54 -22.14 -5.56
C LYS A 94 -7.29 -21.35 -5.90
N LEU A 95 -6.71 -20.70 -4.90
CA LEU A 95 -5.52 -19.86 -5.01
C LEU A 95 -4.31 -20.55 -4.37
N ALA A 96 -3.13 -20.13 -4.79
CA ALA A 96 -1.90 -20.45 -4.09
C ALA A 96 -1.90 -19.78 -2.69
N THR A 97 -1.61 -20.55 -1.65
CA THR A 97 -1.59 -20.09 -0.26
C THR A 97 -0.18 -19.70 0.18
N ASN A 98 -0.05 -18.65 0.99
CA ASN A 98 1.22 -18.14 1.50
C ASN A 98 1.16 -17.66 2.97
N ARG A 99 0.00 -17.86 3.63
CA ARG A 99 -0.18 -17.58 5.05
C ARG A 99 -1.03 -18.70 5.69
N GLY A 100 -0.36 -19.80 6.09
CA GLY A 100 -1.08 -21.01 6.50
C GLY A 100 -1.93 -21.56 5.36
N CYS A 101 -3.23 -21.75 5.59
CA CYS A 101 -4.18 -22.16 4.56
C CYS A 101 -4.77 -20.99 3.75
N HIS A 102 -4.41 -19.73 4.08
CA HIS A 102 -4.95 -18.53 3.46
C HIS A 102 -4.03 -17.99 2.37
N THR A 103 -4.60 -17.20 1.46
CA THR A 103 -3.86 -16.38 0.52
C THR A 103 -3.79 -14.94 1.06
N ILE A 104 -2.62 -14.32 1.05
CA ILE A 104 -2.46 -12.90 1.37
C ILE A 104 -1.71 -12.19 0.23
N HIS A 105 -2.11 -10.97 -0.08
CA HIS A 105 -1.44 -10.06 -1.03
C HIS A 105 -1.20 -10.67 -2.42
N GLY A 106 -2.16 -11.47 -2.90
CA GLY A 106 -2.12 -12.07 -4.23
C GLY A 106 -1.31 -13.37 -4.33
N GLY A 107 -0.90 -13.95 -3.19
CA GLY A 107 -0.18 -15.23 -3.14
C GLY A 107 1.34 -15.11 -3.11
N PRO A 108 2.07 -16.26 -3.12
CA PRO A 108 3.53 -16.31 -2.98
C PRO A 108 4.29 -15.46 -4.00
N GLU A 109 3.81 -15.42 -5.25
CA GLU A 109 4.39 -14.64 -6.35
C GLU A 109 3.44 -13.49 -6.75
N GLY A 110 2.90 -12.77 -5.76
CA GLY A 110 2.06 -11.59 -5.98
C GLY A 110 2.77 -10.45 -6.69
N PHE A 111 2.06 -9.38 -6.99
CA PHE A 111 2.54 -8.26 -7.82
C PHE A 111 3.77 -7.54 -7.24
N HIS A 112 3.95 -7.57 -5.93
CA HIS A 112 5.12 -7.02 -5.22
C HIS A 112 6.45 -7.72 -5.58
N ARG A 113 6.39 -8.95 -6.12
CA ARG A 113 7.57 -9.73 -6.53
C ARG A 113 7.83 -9.71 -8.04
N ARG A 114 6.97 -9.04 -8.79
CA ARG A 114 7.01 -9.04 -10.26
C ARG A 114 7.70 -7.80 -10.79
N LEU A 115 8.43 -7.99 -11.90
CA LEU A 115 9.01 -6.88 -12.63
C LEU A 115 7.94 -6.24 -13.52
N TRP A 116 7.71 -4.95 -13.36
CA TRP A 116 6.78 -4.15 -14.15
C TRP A 116 7.53 -3.45 -15.28
N SER A 117 6.89 -3.31 -16.42
CA SER A 117 7.46 -2.62 -17.58
C SER A 117 7.16 -1.14 -17.53
N VAL A 118 8.14 -0.29 -17.80
CA VAL A 118 7.95 1.16 -17.98
C VAL A 118 7.26 1.40 -19.31
N CYS A 119 6.07 2.03 -19.27
CA CYS A 119 5.32 2.43 -20.45
C CYS A 119 5.64 3.86 -20.87
N SER A 120 5.72 4.77 -19.90
CA SER A 120 6.08 6.16 -20.12
C SER A 120 6.65 6.78 -18.85
N GLN A 121 7.51 7.77 -19.00
CA GLN A 121 8.10 8.51 -17.89
C GLN A 121 8.36 9.96 -18.28
N SER A 122 8.17 10.84 -17.29
CA SER A 122 8.60 12.23 -17.28
C SER A 122 9.14 12.58 -15.89
N GLU A 123 9.58 13.80 -15.68
CA GLU A 123 10.05 14.27 -14.36
C GLU A 123 9.00 14.11 -13.24
N THR A 124 7.71 14.20 -13.58
CA THR A 124 6.61 14.19 -12.60
C THR A 124 5.63 13.04 -12.81
N ARG A 125 5.84 12.15 -13.75
CA ARG A 125 4.90 11.06 -14.05
C ARG A 125 5.63 9.80 -14.51
N LEU A 126 5.23 8.67 -13.93
CA LEU A 126 5.68 7.34 -14.30
C LEU A 126 4.47 6.43 -14.54
N GLU A 127 4.45 5.74 -15.67
CA GLU A 127 3.46 4.72 -15.96
C GLU A 127 4.12 3.36 -16.08
N LEU A 128 3.72 2.44 -15.21
CA LEU A 128 4.17 1.05 -15.18
C LEU A 128 3.02 0.12 -15.59
N ARG A 129 3.37 -1.00 -16.23
CA ARG A 129 2.43 -2.05 -16.63
C ARG A 129 2.90 -3.42 -16.17
N LEU A 130 1.95 -4.22 -15.70
CA LEU A 130 2.13 -5.63 -15.40
C LEU A 130 1.11 -6.47 -16.18
N TYR A 131 1.55 -7.60 -16.71
CA TYR A 131 0.71 -8.66 -17.24
C TYR A 131 0.75 -9.86 -16.30
N SER A 132 -0.42 -10.29 -15.84
CA SER A 132 -0.62 -11.46 -15.00
C SER A 132 -1.43 -12.47 -15.81
N PRO A 133 -0.87 -13.62 -16.23
CA PRO A 133 -1.54 -14.57 -17.11
C PRO A 133 -2.77 -15.21 -16.43
N ASP A 134 -3.61 -15.86 -17.23
CA ASP A 134 -4.69 -16.69 -16.70
C ASP A 134 -4.11 -17.80 -15.82
N GLY A 135 -4.74 -18.03 -14.65
CA GLY A 135 -4.27 -18.99 -13.65
C GLY A 135 -3.09 -18.53 -12.79
N ASP A 136 -2.60 -17.29 -12.97
CA ASP A 136 -1.52 -16.74 -12.12
C ASP A 136 -1.95 -16.78 -10.64
N GLN A 137 -1.18 -17.46 -9.80
CA GLN A 137 -1.50 -17.76 -8.38
C GLN A 137 -2.87 -18.43 -8.16
N GLY A 138 -3.48 -19.01 -9.22
CA GLY A 138 -4.81 -19.60 -9.23
C GLY A 138 -5.93 -18.63 -9.61
N PHE A 139 -5.67 -17.36 -9.79
CA PHE A 139 -6.70 -16.39 -10.21
C PHE A 139 -7.08 -16.58 -11.68
N PRO A 140 -8.39 -16.65 -12.02
CA PRO A 140 -8.83 -16.77 -13.39
C PRO A 140 -8.67 -15.49 -14.18
N GLY A 141 -8.52 -15.64 -15.50
CA GLY A 141 -8.40 -14.58 -16.48
C GLY A 141 -7.02 -13.92 -16.53
N ALA A 142 -6.56 -13.63 -17.73
CA ALA A 142 -5.36 -12.81 -17.92
C ALA A 142 -5.68 -11.36 -17.60
N LEU A 143 -4.89 -10.77 -16.70
CA LEU A 143 -5.08 -9.42 -16.20
C LEU A 143 -3.95 -8.50 -16.66
N THR A 144 -4.31 -7.38 -17.29
CA THR A 144 -3.37 -6.27 -17.52
C THR A 144 -3.63 -5.19 -16.49
N VAL A 145 -2.58 -4.84 -15.74
CA VAL A 145 -2.62 -3.75 -14.74
C VAL A 145 -1.72 -2.62 -15.19
N ARG A 146 -2.18 -1.39 -14.99
CA ARG A 146 -1.40 -0.16 -15.11
C ARG A 146 -1.37 0.54 -13.76
N ALA A 147 -0.17 0.96 -13.35
CA ALA A 147 0.06 1.81 -12.19
C ALA A 147 0.66 3.13 -12.68
N VAL A 148 -0.02 4.23 -12.41
CA VAL A 148 0.40 5.57 -12.80
C VAL A 148 0.72 6.35 -11.54
N PHE A 149 1.99 6.60 -11.32
CA PHE A 149 2.46 7.52 -10.30
C PHE A 149 2.57 8.92 -10.90
N ALA A 150 1.98 9.91 -10.22
CA ALA A 150 2.07 11.30 -10.66
C ALA A 150 2.35 12.20 -9.46
N LEU A 151 3.25 13.15 -9.67
CA LEU A 151 3.69 14.11 -8.69
C LEU A 151 3.21 15.50 -9.12
N GLN A 152 2.40 16.14 -8.27
CA GLN A 152 1.95 17.51 -8.48
C GLN A 152 2.19 18.33 -7.22
N ASN A 153 3.14 19.26 -7.28
CA ASN A 153 3.60 20.03 -6.13
C ASN A 153 4.05 19.08 -4.98
N ASN A 154 3.35 19.11 -3.85
CA ASN A 154 3.56 18.29 -2.66
C ASN A 154 2.63 17.06 -2.59
N THR A 155 2.06 16.65 -3.70
CA THR A 155 1.08 15.57 -3.76
C THR A 155 1.57 14.45 -4.68
N LEU A 156 1.70 13.24 -4.14
CA LEU A 156 1.92 12.00 -4.88
C LEU A 156 0.59 11.29 -5.08
N THR A 157 0.30 10.86 -6.30
CA THR A 157 -0.86 10.02 -6.59
C THR A 157 -0.45 8.70 -7.21
N LEU A 158 -1.14 7.64 -6.86
CA LEU A 158 -1.12 6.35 -7.55
C LEU A 158 -2.51 6.08 -8.10
N GLU A 159 -2.62 6.02 -9.41
CA GLU A 159 -3.82 5.54 -10.08
C GLU A 159 -3.56 4.15 -10.63
N THR A 160 -4.36 3.17 -10.19
CA THR A 160 -4.33 1.82 -10.72
C THR A 160 -5.49 1.58 -11.67
N THR A 161 -5.24 0.85 -12.75
CA THR A 161 -6.25 0.40 -13.69
C THR A 161 -6.02 -1.07 -13.99
N ALA A 162 -7.08 -1.88 -13.96
CA ALA A 162 -7.04 -3.30 -14.27
C ALA A 162 -8.11 -3.67 -15.29
N ILE A 163 -7.75 -4.53 -16.26
CA ILE A 163 -8.67 -5.10 -17.25
C ILE A 163 -8.36 -6.59 -17.38
N SER A 164 -9.38 -7.45 -17.35
CA SER A 164 -9.23 -8.90 -17.50
C SER A 164 -9.97 -9.41 -18.73
N ASP A 165 -9.47 -10.47 -19.34
CA ASP A 165 -10.11 -11.17 -20.46
C ASP A 165 -11.15 -12.22 -20.02
N ALA A 166 -11.28 -12.47 -18.72
CA ALA A 166 -12.34 -13.28 -18.10
C ALA A 166 -12.79 -12.62 -16.78
N ASP A 167 -13.92 -13.09 -16.24
CA ASP A 167 -14.36 -12.68 -14.90
C ASP A 167 -13.32 -13.10 -13.85
N THR A 168 -12.97 -12.19 -12.97
CA THR A 168 -11.98 -12.42 -11.89
C THR A 168 -12.27 -11.48 -10.71
N VAL A 169 -11.48 -11.56 -9.65
CA VAL A 169 -11.51 -10.59 -8.55
C VAL A 169 -10.25 -9.72 -8.60
N CYS A 170 -10.39 -8.44 -8.22
CA CYS A 170 -9.28 -7.50 -8.22
C CYS A 170 -9.43 -6.48 -7.09
N SER A 171 -8.39 -6.37 -6.26
CA SER A 171 -8.25 -5.35 -5.21
C SER A 171 -6.78 -4.95 -5.14
N LEU A 172 -6.46 -3.72 -5.50
CA LEU A 172 -5.08 -3.23 -5.57
C LEU A 172 -4.86 -2.16 -4.51
N THR A 173 -3.68 -2.16 -3.89
CA THR A 173 -3.24 -1.12 -2.94
C THR A 173 -1.75 -0.88 -3.05
N ASN A 174 -1.21 0.03 -2.21
CA ASN A 174 0.23 0.21 -2.01
C ASN A 174 0.56 0.07 -0.53
N HIS A 175 1.60 -0.70 -0.22
CA HIS A 175 2.00 -1.10 1.14
C HIS A 175 3.19 -0.28 1.65
N VAL A 176 3.15 1.03 1.50
CA VAL A 176 4.22 1.89 2.03
C VAL A 176 4.11 2.03 3.54
N TYR A 177 5.27 1.92 4.20
CA TYR A 177 5.42 2.16 5.64
C TYR A 177 5.96 3.58 5.82
N TRP A 178 5.16 4.42 6.43
CA TRP A 178 5.49 5.81 6.68
C TRP A 178 6.15 6.02 8.04
N ASN A 179 7.22 6.79 8.07
CA ASN A 179 7.78 7.37 9.28
C ASN A 179 8.14 8.83 9.00
N LEU A 180 7.26 9.75 9.40
CA LEU A 180 7.40 11.17 9.05
C LEU A 180 8.55 11.87 9.78
N ALA A 181 9.10 11.27 10.83
CA ALA A 181 10.32 11.75 11.47
C ALA A 181 11.59 11.49 10.61
N GLY A 182 11.51 10.48 9.69
CA GLY A 182 12.57 9.95 8.86
C GLY A 182 12.59 8.43 8.93
N HIS A 183 12.88 7.73 7.82
CA HIS A 183 12.84 6.26 7.79
C HIS A 183 13.80 5.59 8.79
N ASP A 184 14.84 6.30 9.21
CA ASP A 184 15.90 5.85 10.12
C ASP A 184 15.75 6.40 11.55
N SER A 185 14.65 7.09 11.87
CA SER A 185 14.45 7.77 13.15
C SER A 185 13.88 6.86 14.27
N GLY A 186 13.82 5.55 14.06
CA GLY A 186 13.31 4.58 15.04
C GLY A 186 11.81 4.35 14.91
N THR A 187 11.05 4.44 16.03
CA THR A 187 9.64 4.08 16.05
C THR A 187 8.71 5.24 15.70
N ILE A 188 7.48 4.89 15.30
CA ILE A 188 6.39 5.85 15.03
C ILE A 188 5.68 6.37 16.28
N ASP A 189 6.16 6.03 17.47
CA ASP A 189 5.48 6.31 18.75
C ASP A 189 5.21 7.80 19.00
N GLY A 190 6.04 8.67 18.44
CA GLY A 190 5.89 10.12 18.54
C GLY A 190 4.92 10.74 17.53
N GLN A 191 4.35 9.92 16.64
CA GLN A 191 3.48 10.41 15.57
C GLN A 191 2.00 10.32 15.97
N LEU A 192 1.21 11.22 15.41
CA LEU A 192 -0.24 11.27 15.57
C LEU A 192 -0.91 10.65 14.35
N LEU A 193 -1.94 9.84 14.58
CA LEU A 193 -2.79 9.27 13.56
C LEU A 193 -4.23 9.77 13.74
N TYR A 194 -4.85 10.14 12.63
CA TYR A 194 -6.29 10.39 12.48
C TYR A 194 -6.83 9.54 11.34
N VAL A 195 -7.99 8.89 11.53
CA VAL A 195 -8.71 8.14 10.49
C VAL A 195 -10.18 8.51 10.55
N ARG A 196 -10.73 8.93 9.41
CA ARG A 196 -12.15 9.29 9.26
C ARG A 196 -12.99 8.02 9.08
N SER A 197 -13.20 7.30 10.15
CA SER A 197 -14.02 6.09 10.17
C SER A 197 -14.76 6.00 11.52
N ASP A 198 -15.97 5.45 11.51
CA ASP A 198 -16.74 5.15 12.73
C ASP A 198 -16.70 3.66 13.07
N GLU A 199 -16.30 2.80 12.13
CA GLU A 199 -16.34 1.35 12.24
C GLU A 199 -15.11 0.69 11.68
N TYR A 200 -14.82 -0.51 12.14
CA TYR A 200 -13.80 -1.41 11.59
C TYR A 200 -14.33 -2.83 11.46
N LEU A 201 -13.67 -3.66 10.64
CA LEU A 201 -14.02 -5.08 10.54
C LEU A 201 -13.47 -5.85 11.73
N GLU A 202 -14.34 -6.67 12.35
CA GLU A 202 -13.90 -7.70 13.26
C GLU A 202 -13.15 -8.80 12.50
N THR A 203 -12.08 -9.30 13.09
CA THR A 203 -11.29 -10.41 12.55
C THR A 203 -11.17 -11.53 13.56
N ASP A 204 -11.01 -12.76 13.07
CA ASP A 204 -10.69 -13.94 13.88
C ASP A 204 -9.18 -14.01 14.23
N GLY A 205 -8.76 -15.13 14.85
CA GLY A 205 -7.36 -15.36 15.25
C GLY A 205 -6.37 -15.46 14.08
N ASP A 206 -6.84 -15.71 12.86
CA ASP A 206 -6.04 -15.73 11.64
C ASP A 206 -6.10 -14.40 10.87
N THR A 207 -6.69 -13.38 11.48
CA THR A 207 -6.90 -12.05 10.89
C THR A 207 -7.81 -12.09 9.65
N ILE A 208 -8.74 -13.03 9.59
CA ILE A 208 -9.78 -13.13 8.56
C ILE A 208 -11.01 -12.38 9.06
N PRO A 209 -11.66 -11.52 8.24
CA PRO A 209 -12.90 -10.86 8.63
C PRO A 209 -14.00 -11.86 8.98
N THR A 210 -14.67 -11.64 10.13
CA THR A 210 -15.82 -12.46 10.55
C THR A 210 -17.11 -12.07 9.83
N GLY A 211 -17.13 -10.96 9.14
CA GLY A 211 -18.31 -10.32 8.55
C GLY A 211 -18.90 -9.21 9.43
N HIS A 212 -18.58 -9.18 10.72
CA HIS A 212 -19.12 -8.17 11.64
C HIS A 212 -18.38 -6.83 11.51
N ARG A 213 -19.13 -5.75 11.67
CA ARG A 213 -18.62 -4.37 11.78
C ARG A 213 -18.73 -3.94 13.24
N LEU A 214 -17.64 -3.42 13.78
CA LEU A 214 -17.56 -2.98 15.16
C LEU A 214 -17.36 -1.47 15.23
N SER A 215 -18.02 -0.82 16.21
CA SER A 215 -17.84 0.61 16.45
C SER A 215 -16.45 0.90 17.02
N LEU A 216 -15.82 1.96 16.54
CA LEU A 216 -14.56 2.47 17.09
C LEU A 216 -14.75 3.18 18.44
N ALA A 217 -15.95 3.65 18.73
CA ALA A 217 -16.24 4.44 19.94
C ALA A 217 -15.88 3.69 21.22
N GLY A 218 -14.98 4.25 22.02
CA GLY A 218 -14.56 3.69 23.31
C GLY A 218 -13.53 2.55 23.20
N THR A 219 -12.99 2.30 22.01
CA THR A 219 -11.91 1.34 21.80
C THR A 219 -10.54 2.03 21.75
N CYS A 220 -9.45 1.27 21.87
CA CYS A 220 -8.09 1.77 21.65
C CYS A 220 -7.81 2.12 20.17
N LEU A 221 -8.68 1.70 19.25
CA LEU A 221 -8.62 1.97 17.81
C LEU A 221 -9.41 3.23 17.41
N ASP A 222 -9.91 4.01 18.37
CA ASP A 222 -10.67 5.23 18.07
C ASP A 222 -9.76 6.37 17.57
N PHE A 223 -9.43 6.32 16.30
CA PHE A 223 -8.61 7.33 15.60
C PHE A 223 -9.44 8.47 14.98
N ARG A 224 -10.71 8.66 15.38
CA ARG A 224 -11.57 9.77 14.91
C ARG A 224 -11.11 11.15 15.40
N LYS A 225 -10.14 11.17 16.31
CA LYS A 225 -9.34 12.35 16.68
C LYS A 225 -7.88 11.97 16.60
N PRO A 226 -6.98 12.95 16.39
CA PRO A 226 -5.54 12.65 16.39
C PRO A 226 -5.08 12.01 17.70
N VAL A 227 -4.49 10.81 17.61
CA VAL A 227 -4.01 10.03 18.76
C VAL A 227 -2.54 9.67 18.53
N PHE A 228 -1.70 9.82 19.55
CA PHE A 228 -0.33 9.33 19.51
C PHE A 228 -0.31 7.81 19.34
N LEU A 229 0.54 7.33 18.42
CA LEU A 229 0.68 5.90 18.13
C LEU A 229 1.40 5.11 19.24
N ARG A 230 1.97 5.77 20.25
CA ARG A 230 2.70 5.13 21.33
C ARG A 230 1.88 4.05 22.03
N GLY A 231 2.40 2.81 22.01
CA GLY A 231 1.77 1.67 22.69
C GLY A 231 0.48 1.18 22.06
N LEU A 232 0.11 1.68 20.89
CA LEU A 232 -1.05 1.22 20.13
C LEU A 232 -0.62 0.22 19.08
N GLU A 233 -1.27 -0.93 19.04
CA GLU A 233 -1.12 -1.95 18.01
C GLU A 233 -2.38 -1.97 17.14
N ALA A 234 -2.21 -1.88 15.85
CA ALA A 234 -3.30 -1.96 14.88
C ALA A 234 -2.87 -2.79 13.67
N ASP A 235 -3.71 -3.73 13.29
CA ASP A 235 -3.72 -4.44 12.00
C ASP A 235 -5.19 -4.66 11.61
N HIS A 236 -5.90 -3.55 11.35
CA HIS A 236 -7.35 -3.56 11.21
C HIS A 236 -7.81 -2.79 9.97
N THR A 237 -8.92 -3.25 9.40
CA THR A 237 -9.59 -2.61 8.26
C THR A 237 -10.64 -1.63 8.75
N PHE A 238 -10.38 -0.33 8.58
CA PHE A 238 -11.30 0.77 8.90
C PHE A 238 -12.22 1.04 7.73
N LEU A 239 -13.53 1.14 7.98
CA LEU A 239 -14.56 1.31 6.96
C LEU A 239 -14.70 2.77 6.57
N LEU A 240 -14.68 3.05 5.28
CA LEU A 240 -14.81 4.39 4.74
C LEU A 240 -16.20 4.58 4.11
N PRO A 241 -16.71 5.82 4.02
CA PRO A 241 -17.89 6.10 3.24
C PRO A 241 -17.68 5.64 1.78
N TRP A 242 -18.57 4.80 1.29
CA TRP A 242 -18.53 4.31 -0.09
C TRP A 242 -19.70 4.87 -0.89
N ASP A 243 -19.47 6.02 -1.48
CA ASP A 243 -20.42 6.75 -2.34
C ASP A 243 -19.87 6.98 -3.76
N ASN A 244 -18.84 6.23 -4.16
CA ASN A 244 -18.04 6.42 -5.38
C ASN A 244 -17.34 7.78 -5.47
N GLY A 245 -17.24 8.51 -4.36
CA GLY A 245 -16.53 9.76 -4.24
C GLY A 245 -15.05 9.56 -3.91
N PHE A 246 -14.26 10.61 -4.11
CA PHE A 246 -12.87 10.67 -3.69
C PHE A 246 -12.77 11.53 -2.42
N HIS A 247 -12.36 10.94 -1.30
CA HIS A 247 -12.41 11.56 0.01
C HIS A 247 -11.05 11.55 0.73
N THR A 248 -10.81 12.56 1.55
CA THR A 248 -9.77 12.51 2.58
C THR A 248 -10.22 11.57 3.68
N VAL A 249 -9.40 10.57 3.98
CA VAL A 249 -9.76 9.44 4.85
C VAL A 249 -8.84 9.27 6.05
N GLY A 250 -7.67 9.92 6.05
CA GLY A 250 -6.75 9.83 7.18
C GLY A 250 -5.60 10.83 7.10
N GLN A 251 -4.92 11.00 8.22
CA GLN A 251 -3.76 11.88 8.32
C GLN A 251 -2.77 11.32 9.35
N ILE A 252 -1.48 11.42 9.03
CA ILE A 252 -0.38 11.19 9.96
C ILE A 252 0.33 12.54 10.16
N GLN A 253 0.76 12.82 11.39
CA GLN A 253 1.60 13.97 11.70
C GLN A 253 2.75 13.56 12.62
N ASP A 254 3.94 14.10 12.36
CA ASP A 254 5.06 14.06 13.27
C ASP A 254 5.29 15.45 13.90
N PRO A 255 4.92 15.64 15.18
CA PRO A 255 5.12 16.94 15.85
C PRO A 255 6.59 17.33 15.96
N GLY A 256 7.53 16.38 15.94
CA GLY A 256 8.97 16.62 16.03
C GLY A 256 9.50 17.37 14.81
N SER A 257 9.28 16.85 13.62
CA SER A 257 9.68 17.45 12.35
C SER A 257 8.68 18.48 11.81
N GLY A 258 7.45 18.42 12.28
CA GLY A 258 6.32 19.18 11.77
C GLY A 258 5.73 18.63 10.46
N ARG A 259 6.24 17.54 9.92
CA ARG A 259 5.69 16.92 8.71
C ARG A 259 4.31 16.33 8.98
N TRP A 260 3.43 16.48 8.02
CA TRP A 260 2.16 15.78 7.96
C TRP A 260 1.94 15.16 6.59
N MET A 261 1.15 14.09 6.55
CA MET A 261 0.66 13.42 5.35
C MET A 261 -0.84 13.23 5.46
N GLU A 262 -1.58 13.70 4.44
CA GLU A 262 -3.02 13.46 4.28
C GLU A 262 -3.23 12.39 3.21
N LEU A 263 -4.07 11.40 3.53
CA LEU A 263 -4.46 10.32 2.62
C LEU A 263 -5.86 10.56 2.09
N SER A 264 -6.03 10.45 0.76
CA SER A 264 -7.33 10.47 0.10
C SER A 264 -7.47 9.31 -0.88
N THR A 265 -8.67 8.77 -1.02
CA THR A 265 -8.98 7.64 -1.91
C THR A 265 -10.45 7.57 -2.29
N ASP A 266 -10.76 6.78 -3.33
CA ASP A 266 -12.10 6.36 -3.75
C ASP A 266 -12.40 4.89 -3.35
N LEU A 267 -11.53 4.26 -2.55
CA LEU A 267 -11.68 2.88 -2.08
C LEU A 267 -12.50 2.81 -0.76
N PRO A 268 -13.18 1.68 -0.48
CA PRO A 268 -14.17 1.58 0.60
C PRO A 268 -13.59 1.40 2.00
N SER A 269 -12.29 1.14 2.11
CA SER A 269 -11.62 0.95 3.40
C SER A 269 -10.17 1.41 3.37
N VAL A 270 -9.60 1.55 4.55
CA VAL A 270 -8.18 1.67 4.75
C VAL A 270 -7.73 0.64 5.80
N GLN A 271 -6.74 -0.19 5.43
CA GLN A 271 -6.02 -1.00 6.40
C GLN A 271 -5.04 -0.09 7.14
N VAL A 272 -5.11 -0.08 8.45
CA VAL A 272 -4.14 0.58 9.33
C VAL A 272 -3.29 -0.52 9.97
N TYR A 273 -1.97 -0.45 9.70
CA TYR A 273 -1.03 -1.40 10.27
C TYR A 273 0.17 -0.66 10.88
N THR A 274 0.39 -0.83 12.17
CA THR A 274 1.43 -0.13 12.96
C THR A 274 2.80 -0.78 12.88
N GLY A 275 3.00 -1.77 11.99
CA GLY A 275 4.31 -2.35 11.72
C GLY A 275 4.84 -3.29 12.82
N ASP A 276 3.97 -3.78 13.71
CA ASP A 276 4.36 -4.55 14.91
C ASP A 276 5.03 -5.90 14.60
N HIS A 277 4.75 -6.48 13.42
CA HIS A 277 5.34 -7.75 12.99
C HIS A 277 6.61 -7.61 12.12
N LEU A 278 7.14 -6.39 11.95
CA LEU A 278 8.44 -6.24 11.30
C LEU A 278 9.53 -6.90 12.16
N PRO A 279 10.43 -7.71 11.54
CA PRO A 279 11.49 -8.38 12.29
C PRO A 279 12.41 -7.39 12.99
N GLN A 280 12.72 -7.66 14.25
CA GLN A 280 13.71 -6.88 14.99
C GLN A 280 15.09 -6.99 14.33
N GLY A 281 15.76 -5.87 14.13
CA GLY A 281 17.10 -5.84 13.55
C GLY A 281 17.16 -5.97 12.04
N MET A 282 16.04 -5.78 11.34
CA MET A 282 15.99 -5.84 9.88
C MET A 282 16.76 -4.66 9.27
N ARG A 283 17.82 -4.97 8.51
CA ARG A 283 18.62 -3.95 7.82
C ARG A 283 17.84 -3.35 6.65
N GLY A 284 17.59 -2.04 6.73
CA GLY A 284 16.92 -1.23 5.73
C GLY A 284 17.89 -0.39 4.90
N LYS A 285 17.38 0.70 4.30
CA LYS A 285 18.14 1.64 3.46
C LYS A 285 19.25 2.32 4.25
N SER A 286 20.37 2.59 3.55
CA SER A 286 21.52 3.36 4.06
C SER A 286 22.04 2.86 5.42
N GLY A 287 21.85 1.57 5.70
CA GLY A 287 22.27 0.95 6.95
C GLY A 287 21.34 1.17 8.15
N ALA A 288 20.19 1.80 7.97
CA ALA A 288 19.16 1.90 9.01
C ALA A 288 18.73 0.53 9.50
N ILE A 289 18.40 0.44 10.78
CA ILE A 289 17.90 -0.80 11.39
C ILE A 289 16.42 -0.63 11.71
N TYR A 290 15.59 -1.41 11.01
CA TYR A 290 14.17 -1.48 11.27
C TYR A 290 13.81 -2.56 12.28
N GLY A 291 12.64 -2.44 12.86
CA GLY A 291 12.06 -3.38 13.79
C GLY A 291 10.56 -3.12 13.93
N PRO A 292 9.91 -3.77 14.90
CA PRO A 292 8.52 -3.47 15.22
C PRO A 292 8.29 -1.97 15.38
N ARG A 293 7.23 -1.47 14.77
CA ARG A 293 6.80 -0.07 14.84
C ARG A 293 7.75 0.96 14.20
N SER A 294 8.62 0.53 13.28
CA SER A 294 9.48 1.46 12.54
C SER A 294 8.71 2.30 11.51
N GLY A 295 7.51 1.87 11.12
CA GLY A 295 6.65 2.60 10.19
C GLY A 295 5.19 2.19 10.33
N VAL A 296 4.27 3.05 9.89
CA VAL A 296 2.82 2.81 9.84
C VAL A 296 2.34 2.76 8.42
N CYS A 297 1.50 1.76 8.09
CA CYS A 297 0.83 1.63 6.80
C CYS A 297 -0.59 2.17 6.88
N LEU A 298 -0.97 2.93 5.86
CA LEU A 298 -2.35 3.27 5.54
C LEU A 298 -2.61 2.79 4.12
N GLU A 299 -3.34 1.69 3.96
CA GLU A 299 -3.52 0.98 2.71
C GLU A 299 -4.98 1.04 2.26
N PRO A 300 -5.37 2.02 1.42
CA PRO A 300 -6.70 2.01 0.83
C PRO A 300 -6.91 0.78 -0.04
N GLN A 301 -7.99 0.03 0.21
CA GLN A 301 -8.30 -1.22 -0.49
C GLN A 301 -9.77 -1.58 -0.39
N PHE A 302 -10.19 -2.65 -1.09
CA PHE A 302 -11.43 -3.35 -0.79
C PHE A 302 -11.26 -4.14 0.51
N PHE A 303 -12.38 -4.50 1.13
CA PHE A 303 -12.32 -5.29 2.35
C PHE A 303 -11.60 -6.61 2.08
N PRO A 304 -10.70 -7.05 2.97
CA PRO A 304 -10.16 -8.41 2.87
C PRO A 304 -11.30 -9.43 2.82
N ASP A 305 -11.07 -10.53 2.12
CA ASP A 305 -12.01 -11.63 1.95
C ASP A 305 -13.37 -11.29 1.31
N SER A 306 -13.54 -10.10 0.68
CA SER A 306 -14.80 -9.70 0.05
C SER A 306 -15.41 -10.74 -0.90
N PRO A 307 -14.65 -11.52 -1.67
CA PRO A 307 -15.25 -12.53 -2.55
C PRO A 307 -16.03 -13.62 -1.82
N ASN A 308 -15.79 -13.81 -0.51
CA ASN A 308 -16.47 -14.78 0.34
C ASN A 308 -17.65 -14.19 1.14
N HIS A 309 -17.86 -12.85 1.06
CA HIS A 309 -18.91 -12.13 1.81
C HIS A 309 -19.83 -11.38 0.85
N THR A 310 -21.11 -11.74 0.81
CA THR A 310 -22.09 -11.14 -0.10
C THR A 310 -22.50 -9.72 0.25
N ASP A 311 -22.28 -9.30 1.51
CA ASP A 311 -22.58 -7.98 2.06
C ASP A 311 -21.37 -7.03 2.04
N PHE A 312 -20.20 -7.52 1.61
CA PHE A 312 -19.01 -6.69 1.44
C PHE A 312 -19.00 -6.01 0.06
N PRO A 313 -18.23 -4.93 -0.09
CA PRO A 313 -18.04 -4.28 -1.38
C PRO A 313 -17.56 -5.28 -2.45
N ASN A 314 -18.22 -5.30 -3.60
CA ASN A 314 -17.97 -6.25 -4.66
C ASN A 314 -16.63 -6.00 -5.36
N THR A 315 -15.77 -7.01 -5.39
CA THR A 315 -14.44 -6.98 -6.03
C THR A 315 -14.40 -7.71 -7.38
N LEU A 316 -15.56 -8.15 -7.88
CA LEU A 316 -15.68 -8.81 -9.17
C LEU A 316 -15.32 -7.86 -10.31
N LEU A 317 -14.28 -8.18 -11.05
CA LEU A 317 -13.93 -7.55 -12.31
C LEU A 317 -14.46 -8.41 -13.46
N ARG A 318 -15.52 -7.93 -14.10
CA ARG A 318 -16.12 -8.59 -15.26
C ARG A 318 -15.19 -8.55 -16.45
N LYS A 319 -15.24 -9.62 -17.29
CA LYS A 319 -14.53 -9.69 -18.56
C LYS A 319 -14.68 -8.41 -19.37
N GLY A 320 -13.53 -7.83 -19.78
CA GLY A 320 -13.47 -6.62 -20.60
C GLY A 320 -13.84 -5.34 -19.88
N CYS A 321 -14.36 -5.40 -18.65
CA CYS A 321 -14.59 -4.21 -17.83
C CYS A 321 -13.29 -3.66 -17.27
N LYS A 322 -13.30 -2.38 -16.91
CA LYS A 322 -12.18 -1.66 -16.35
C LYS A 322 -12.45 -1.33 -14.89
N SER A 323 -11.57 -1.80 -14.02
CA SER A 323 -11.45 -1.28 -12.65
C SER A 323 -10.47 -0.10 -12.66
N ARG A 324 -10.77 0.97 -11.92
CA ARG A 324 -9.89 2.15 -11.78
C ARG A 324 -10.09 2.76 -10.40
N HIS A 325 -8.96 2.86 -9.66
CA HIS A 325 -8.95 3.45 -8.32
C HIS A 325 -7.75 4.36 -8.13
N LYS A 326 -7.88 5.28 -7.20
CA LYS A 326 -6.87 6.30 -6.93
C LYS A 326 -6.55 6.40 -5.44
N ILE A 327 -5.25 6.46 -5.15
CA ILE A 327 -4.70 6.78 -3.84
C ILE A 327 -3.91 8.08 -3.96
N CYS A 328 -4.06 8.97 -3.02
CA CYS A 328 -3.40 10.27 -3.03
C CYS A 328 -2.80 10.55 -1.65
N TRP A 329 -1.52 10.84 -1.63
CA TRP A 329 -0.78 11.29 -0.44
C TRP A 329 -0.34 12.74 -0.66
N LYS A 330 -0.88 13.64 0.16
CA LYS A 330 -0.49 15.05 0.18
C LYS A 330 0.37 15.30 1.41
N PHE A 331 1.49 15.96 1.22
CA PHE A 331 2.46 16.22 2.29
C PHE A 331 2.57 17.72 2.57
N GLY A 332 2.98 18.06 3.79
CA GLY A 332 3.23 19.45 4.17
C GLY A 332 3.89 19.57 5.54
N THR A 333 4.00 20.80 6.01
CA THR A 333 4.55 21.12 7.34
C THR A 333 3.65 22.11 8.08
N ASP A 334 3.78 22.18 9.37
CA ASP A 334 3.02 22.74 10.49
C ASP A 334 2.22 24.00 10.39
N THR A 335 2.06 24.61 9.31
CA THR A 335 1.25 25.84 9.27
C THR A 335 -0.24 25.54 9.08
N GLU A 336 -0.59 24.28 8.85
CA GLU A 336 -1.96 23.84 8.62
C GLU A 336 -2.35 22.80 9.70
N LYS A 337 -3.38 23.11 10.47
CA LYS A 337 -3.87 22.28 11.58
C LYS A 337 -4.50 20.99 11.05
N ILE A 338 -4.25 19.87 11.75
CA ILE A 338 -5.07 18.65 11.66
C ILE A 338 -6.53 19.02 11.95
N PRO A 339 -7.51 18.60 11.14
CA PRO A 339 -8.91 18.96 11.29
C PRO A 339 -9.52 18.49 12.62
#